data_847c2f521bca693ef7971e9650b81b21
#
_entry.id   847c2f521bca693ef7971e9650b81b21
#
_cell.length_a   1.000
_cell.length_b   1.000
_cell.length_c   1.000
_cell.angle_alpha   90.00
_cell.angle_beta   90.00
_cell.angle_gamma   90.00
#
_symmetry.space_group_name_H-M   'P 1'
#
loop_
_entity.id
_entity.type
_entity.pdbx_description
1 polymer ?
#
loop_
_entity_poly.entity_id
_entity_poly.type
_entity_poly.pdbx_seq_one_letter_code
_entity_poly.pdbx_strand_id
1 'polypeptide(L)'
;MNWKNHYRKALTFSYDDGNEQDRKLLEILNRYGMKATFNVNTGLNHDCGTWVYRNVLEVHRLNLAECPELYAGHEMAVHGVYHYNLTELTPEECTAELQDNIAAITEIYGTVPVGMAYPYGVINDAVVEEQRRLGIGYARTRHGKRSLLRGTGGLAAVSSHLSPR
;
A
#
# COMPACT_ATOMS: atom_id res chain seq x y z
N MET A 1 -12.70 -6.87 20.51
CA MET A 1 -11.62 -7.69 19.93
C MET A 1 -10.59 -7.95 21.00
N ASN A 2 -10.32 -9.20 21.32
CA ASN A 2 -9.20 -9.54 22.18
C ASN A 2 -8.01 -9.85 21.29
N TRP A 3 -7.00 -9.00 21.34
CA TRP A 3 -5.72 -9.25 20.66
C TRP A 3 -5.05 -10.49 21.27
N LYS A 4 -4.36 -11.28 20.46
CA LYS A 4 -3.49 -12.34 20.96
C LYS A 4 -2.59 -11.74 22.04
N ASN A 5 -2.42 -12.42 23.17
CA ASN A 5 -1.58 -12.01 24.30
C ASN A 5 -2.09 -10.81 25.13
N HIS A 6 -3.38 -10.48 25.10
CA HIS A 6 -3.99 -9.42 25.91
C HIS A 6 -3.44 -7.98 25.67
N TYR A 7 -2.80 -7.73 24.54
CA TYR A 7 -2.37 -6.38 24.19
C TYR A 7 -3.57 -5.44 24.01
N ARG A 8 -3.43 -4.21 24.54
CA ARG A 8 -4.48 -3.18 24.43
C ARG A 8 -4.30 -2.25 23.25
N LYS A 9 -3.10 -2.24 22.63
CA LYS A 9 -2.73 -1.37 21.52
C LYS A 9 -1.85 -2.14 20.55
N ALA A 10 -1.97 -1.83 19.27
CA ALA A 10 -1.06 -2.26 18.23
C ALA A 10 -0.59 -1.03 17.45
N LEU A 11 0.67 -1.04 17.02
CA LEU A 11 1.24 -0.08 16.10
C LEU A 11 1.51 -0.80 14.78
N THR A 12 1.03 -0.23 13.69
CA THR A 12 1.32 -0.69 12.34
C THR A 12 1.99 0.42 11.55
N PHE A 13 2.91 0.05 10.68
CA PHE A 13 3.56 0.95 9.74
C PHE A 13 3.09 0.60 8.33
N SER A 14 2.70 1.59 7.55
CA SER A 14 2.29 1.42 6.16
C SER A 14 2.81 2.60 5.35
N TYR A 15 3.61 2.30 4.35
CA TYR A 15 4.29 3.27 3.47
C TYR A 15 3.88 3.02 2.03
N ASP A 16 3.94 4.07 1.22
CA ASP A 16 3.45 4.06 -0.14
C ASP A 16 4.57 4.36 -1.13
N ASP A 17 4.29 4.01 -2.38
CA ASP A 17 5.00 4.43 -3.59
C ASP A 17 6.26 3.63 -3.97
N GLY A 18 6.98 3.01 -3.04
CA GLY A 18 8.24 2.31 -3.37
C GLY A 18 9.36 3.29 -3.76
N ASN A 19 9.80 4.11 -2.82
CA ASN A 19 10.75 5.19 -3.07
C ASN A 19 12.19 4.84 -2.64
N GLU A 20 13.18 5.56 -3.16
CA GLU A 20 14.58 5.41 -2.75
C GLU A 20 14.78 5.63 -1.23
N GLN A 21 13.94 6.45 -0.59
CA GLN A 21 13.94 6.66 0.85
C GLN A 21 13.60 5.40 1.66
N ASP A 22 12.93 4.42 1.04
CA ASP A 22 12.63 3.13 1.67
C ASP A 22 13.89 2.37 2.07
N ARG A 23 15.01 2.54 1.35
CA ARG A 23 16.29 1.93 1.71
C ARG A 23 16.70 2.30 3.14
N LYS A 24 16.65 3.59 3.47
CA LYS A 24 17.00 4.06 4.81
C LYS A 24 15.96 3.69 5.86
N LEU A 25 14.69 3.73 5.48
CA LEU A 25 13.60 3.33 6.35
C LEU A 25 13.69 1.85 6.73
N LEU A 26 13.93 0.98 5.75
CA LEU A 26 14.08 -0.47 5.95
C LEU A 26 15.29 -0.81 6.82
N GLU A 27 16.41 -0.11 6.64
CA GLU A 27 17.57 -0.25 7.55
C GLU A 27 17.17 0.00 9.01
N ILE A 28 16.39 1.07 9.26
CA ILE A 28 15.91 1.41 10.61
C ILE A 28 14.93 0.36 11.13
N LEU A 29 13.91 0.02 10.35
CA LEU A 29 12.90 -0.96 10.76
C LEU A 29 13.53 -2.32 11.08
N ASN A 30 14.43 -2.80 10.22
CA ASN A 30 15.13 -4.07 10.42
C ASN A 30 16.04 -4.06 11.64
N ARG A 31 16.74 -2.96 11.90
CA ARG A 31 17.58 -2.79 13.11
C ARG A 31 16.78 -2.98 14.40
N TYR A 32 15.53 -2.53 14.43
CA TYR A 32 14.65 -2.63 15.60
C TYR A 32 13.68 -3.82 15.54
N GLY A 33 13.81 -4.71 14.57
CA GLY A 33 12.92 -5.87 14.40
C GLY A 33 11.47 -5.49 14.11
N MET A 34 11.22 -4.28 13.58
CA MET A 34 9.90 -3.80 13.24
C MET A 34 9.48 -4.28 11.86
N LYS A 35 8.19 -4.52 11.68
CA LYS A 35 7.60 -4.89 10.39
C LYS A 35 6.70 -3.77 9.88
N ALA A 36 6.62 -3.67 8.56
CA ALA A 36 5.79 -2.70 7.86
C ALA A 36 5.13 -3.32 6.63
N THR A 37 4.10 -2.66 6.14
CA THR A 37 3.49 -2.89 4.84
C THR A 37 3.98 -1.81 3.87
N PHE A 38 4.42 -2.21 2.69
CA PHE A 38 4.81 -1.33 1.60
C PHE A 38 3.83 -1.50 0.44
N ASN A 39 3.08 -0.44 0.17
CA ASN A 39 2.10 -0.39 -0.92
C ASN A 39 2.80 0.18 -2.15
N VAL A 40 2.98 -0.62 -3.18
CA VAL A 40 3.89 -0.26 -4.27
C VAL A 40 3.21 -0.15 -5.63
N ASN A 41 3.74 0.76 -6.44
CA ASN A 41 3.35 0.93 -7.83
C ASN A 41 4.34 0.19 -8.73
N THR A 42 3.87 -0.77 -9.49
CA THR A 42 4.75 -1.67 -10.27
C THR A 42 5.08 -1.17 -11.67
N GLY A 43 4.32 -0.21 -12.20
CA GLY A 43 4.58 0.43 -13.50
C GLY A 43 5.41 1.70 -13.42
N LEU A 44 5.72 2.17 -12.21
CA LEU A 44 6.55 3.36 -11.97
C LEU A 44 7.92 2.94 -11.47
N ASN A 45 8.96 3.63 -11.96
CA ASN A 45 10.35 3.36 -11.60
C ASN A 45 11.16 4.65 -11.58
N HIS A 46 12.50 4.56 -11.50
CA HIS A 46 13.40 5.70 -11.46
C HIS A 46 13.25 6.64 -12.67
N ASP A 47 12.98 6.09 -13.86
CA ASP A 47 12.88 6.86 -15.12
C ASP A 47 11.52 7.54 -15.29
N CYS A 48 10.51 7.06 -14.57
CA CYS A 48 9.16 7.63 -14.59
C CYS A 48 8.56 7.66 -13.17
N GLY A 49 7.78 8.69 -12.87
CA GLY A 49 7.14 8.83 -11.57
C GLY A 49 7.96 9.56 -10.50
N THR A 50 9.02 10.26 -10.88
CA THR A 50 9.74 11.20 -10.02
C THR A 50 8.89 12.45 -9.76
N TRP A 51 8.91 12.95 -8.53
CA TRP A 51 8.24 14.20 -8.17
C TRP A 51 9.01 14.97 -7.11
N VAL A 52 8.66 16.25 -6.93
CA VAL A 52 9.26 17.10 -5.91
C VAL A 52 8.31 17.27 -4.73
N TYR A 53 8.68 16.74 -3.58
CA TYR A 53 7.90 16.88 -2.36
C TYR A 53 8.16 18.22 -1.69
N ARG A 54 7.09 19.01 -1.48
CA ARG A 54 7.12 20.33 -0.84
C ARG A 54 8.13 21.31 -1.46
N ASN A 55 8.42 21.18 -2.75
CA ASN A 55 9.41 21.98 -3.48
C ASN A 55 10.85 21.93 -2.89
N VAL A 56 11.18 20.86 -2.14
CA VAL A 56 12.46 20.73 -1.43
C VAL A 56 13.15 19.42 -1.72
N LEU A 57 12.38 18.31 -1.74
CA LEU A 57 12.94 16.97 -1.86
C LEU A 57 12.49 16.32 -3.17
N GLU A 58 13.44 16.02 -4.03
CA GLU A 58 13.21 15.18 -5.19
C GLU A 58 13.06 13.73 -4.74
N VAL A 59 11.95 13.11 -5.11
CA VAL A 59 11.62 11.75 -4.74
C VAL A 59 11.64 10.88 -5.99
N HIS A 60 12.52 9.89 -5.98
CA HIS A 60 12.66 8.91 -7.04
C HIS A 60 12.05 7.58 -6.63
N ARG A 61 11.39 6.92 -7.57
CA ARG A 61 10.89 5.57 -7.36
C ARG A 61 11.99 4.54 -7.56
N LEU A 62 11.90 3.46 -6.81
CA LEU A 62 12.75 2.30 -6.99
C LEU A 62 12.35 1.52 -8.25
N ASN A 63 13.32 0.94 -8.94
CA ASN A 63 13.06 -0.15 -9.85
C ASN A 63 12.89 -1.43 -9.02
N LEU A 64 11.63 -1.78 -8.71
CA LEU A 64 11.31 -2.85 -7.76
C LEU A 64 11.85 -4.21 -8.20
N ALA A 65 11.85 -4.49 -9.51
CA ALA A 65 12.36 -5.74 -10.08
C ALA A 65 13.87 -5.91 -9.91
N GLU A 66 14.62 -4.81 -9.73
CA GLU A 66 16.06 -4.84 -9.54
C GLU A 66 16.48 -5.00 -8.07
N CYS A 67 15.56 -4.82 -7.13
CA CYS A 67 15.85 -4.89 -5.71
C CYS A 67 14.78 -5.63 -4.89
N PRO A 68 14.32 -6.82 -5.30
CA PRO A 68 13.24 -7.53 -4.62
C PRO A 68 13.59 -7.89 -3.17
N GLU A 69 14.88 -8.15 -2.88
CA GLU A 69 15.36 -8.49 -1.54
C GLU A 69 15.32 -7.30 -0.56
N LEU A 70 15.23 -6.08 -1.04
CA LEU A 70 15.18 -4.88 -0.20
C LEU A 70 14.04 -4.95 0.82
N TYR A 71 12.88 -5.47 0.40
CA TYR A 71 11.69 -5.57 1.23
C TYR A 71 11.54 -6.91 1.95
N ALA A 72 12.59 -7.74 1.95
CA ALA A 72 12.53 -9.07 2.57
C ALA A 72 12.04 -9.04 4.01
N GLY A 73 11.02 -9.85 4.29
CA GLY A 73 10.42 -9.96 5.63
C GLY A 73 9.42 -8.86 5.98
N HIS A 74 9.08 -7.97 5.05
CA HIS A 74 7.98 -7.01 5.13
C HIS A 74 6.80 -7.45 4.26
N GLU A 75 5.65 -6.85 4.44
CA GLU A 75 4.48 -7.09 3.60
C GLU A 75 4.51 -6.19 2.38
N MET A 76 4.32 -6.79 1.20
CA MET A 76 4.10 -6.06 -0.05
C MET A 76 2.62 -6.00 -0.35
N ALA A 77 2.11 -4.81 -0.68
CA ALA A 77 0.70 -4.53 -0.87
C ALA A 77 0.45 -3.69 -2.13
N VAL A 78 -0.78 -3.73 -2.61
CA VAL A 78 -1.22 -3.09 -3.85
C VAL A 78 -1.33 -1.58 -3.69
N HIS A 79 -0.84 -0.82 -4.70
CA HIS A 79 -1.04 0.63 -4.81
C HIS A 79 -1.34 1.08 -6.25
N GLY A 80 -1.79 0.12 -7.09
CA GLY A 80 -1.97 0.28 -8.53
C GLY A 80 -0.66 0.20 -9.31
N VAL A 81 -0.76 0.07 -10.62
CA VAL A 81 0.40 0.04 -11.52
C VAL A 81 0.99 1.45 -11.65
N TYR A 82 0.13 2.45 -11.97
CA TYR A 82 0.54 3.82 -12.31
C TYR A 82 0.06 4.88 -11.32
N HIS A 83 -0.44 4.47 -10.15
CA HIS A 83 -0.94 5.37 -9.11
C HIS A 83 -2.13 6.22 -9.58
N TYR A 84 -3.00 5.71 -10.44
CA TYR A 84 -4.19 6.41 -10.88
C TYR A 84 -5.24 6.58 -9.77
N ASN A 85 -6.03 7.64 -9.85
CA ASN A 85 -7.24 7.75 -9.03
C ASN A 85 -8.25 6.70 -9.52
N LEU A 86 -8.39 5.60 -8.81
CA LEU A 86 -9.22 4.46 -9.21
C LEU A 86 -10.69 4.83 -9.41
N THR A 87 -11.17 5.92 -8.76
CA THR A 87 -12.57 6.35 -8.87
C THR A 87 -12.87 7.10 -10.17
N GLU A 88 -11.85 7.47 -10.93
CA GLU A 88 -11.94 8.17 -12.22
C GLU A 88 -11.77 7.23 -13.42
N LEU A 89 -11.40 5.98 -13.16
CA LEU A 89 -11.22 4.95 -14.18
C LEU A 89 -12.56 4.29 -14.53
N THR A 90 -12.65 3.77 -15.74
CA THR A 90 -13.73 2.83 -16.10
C THR A 90 -13.59 1.54 -15.28
N PRO A 91 -14.64 0.73 -15.14
CA PRO A 91 -14.55 -0.55 -14.42
C PRO A 91 -13.44 -1.47 -14.98
N GLU A 92 -13.29 -1.51 -16.29
CA GLU A 92 -12.29 -2.33 -16.97
C GLU A 92 -10.86 -1.84 -16.69
N GLU A 93 -10.64 -0.52 -16.74
CA GLU A 93 -9.35 0.09 -16.41
C GLU A 93 -9.00 -0.10 -14.94
N CYS A 94 -9.97 0.06 -14.03
CA CYS A 94 -9.78 -0.18 -12.60
C CYS A 94 -9.39 -1.64 -12.32
N THR A 95 -10.07 -2.58 -12.99
CA THR A 95 -9.74 -4.00 -12.92
C THR A 95 -8.31 -4.25 -13.38
N ALA A 96 -7.92 -3.74 -14.55
CA ALA A 96 -6.59 -3.92 -15.09
C ALA A 96 -5.51 -3.32 -14.18
N GLU A 97 -5.71 -2.09 -13.71
CA GLU A 97 -4.79 -1.37 -12.81
C GLU A 97 -4.51 -2.16 -11.52
N LEU A 98 -5.53 -2.79 -10.94
CA LEU A 98 -5.37 -3.60 -9.74
C LEU A 98 -4.82 -5.00 -10.04
N GLN A 99 -5.34 -5.66 -11.06
CA GLN A 99 -4.98 -7.04 -11.40
C GLN A 99 -3.53 -7.14 -11.87
N ASP A 100 -3.08 -6.22 -12.72
CA ASP A 100 -1.71 -6.19 -13.23
C ASP A 100 -0.74 -5.85 -12.09
N ASN A 101 -1.12 -4.97 -11.15
CA ASN A 101 -0.30 -4.70 -9.97
C ASN A 101 -0.18 -5.93 -9.07
N ILE A 102 -1.28 -6.67 -8.82
CA ILE A 102 -1.25 -7.94 -8.07
C ILE A 102 -0.33 -8.95 -8.76
N ALA A 103 -0.44 -9.11 -10.06
CA ALA A 103 0.38 -10.04 -10.83
C ALA A 103 1.87 -9.69 -10.75
N ALA A 104 2.22 -8.43 -10.97
CA ALA A 104 3.61 -7.96 -10.91
C ALA A 104 4.21 -8.09 -9.50
N ILE A 105 3.47 -7.75 -8.43
CA ILE A 105 3.91 -7.97 -7.05
C ILE A 105 4.16 -9.45 -6.80
N THR A 106 3.25 -10.32 -7.27
CA THR A 106 3.38 -11.77 -7.11
C THR A 106 4.61 -12.30 -7.85
N GLU A 107 4.88 -11.82 -9.05
CA GLU A 107 6.05 -12.20 -9.83
C GLU A 107 7.35 -11.75 -9.16
N ILE A 108 7.44 -10.49 -8.72
CA ILE A 108 8.65 -9.92 -8.14
C ILE A 108 8.95 -10.51 -6.75
N TYR A 109 7.94 -10.68 -5.90
CA TYR A 109 8.13 -11.02 -4.48
C TYR A 109 7.71 -12.46 -4.12
N GLY A 110 7.14 -13.22 -5.05
CA GLY A 110 6.72 -14.62 -4.84
C GLY A 110 5.54 -14.79 -3.89
N THR A 111 4.81 -13.71 -3.57
CA THR A 111 3.68 -13.74 -2.63
C THR A 111 2.51 -12.92 -3.18
N VAL A 112 1.32 -13.50 -3.19
CA VAL A 112 0.10 -12.79 -3.59
C VAL A 112 -0.23 -11.74 -2.52
N PRO A 113 -0.34 -10.45 -2.87
CA PRO A 113 -0.68 -9.40 -1.92
C PRO A 113 -2.13 -9.55 -1.42
N VAL A 114 -2.34 -9.30 -0.13
CA VAL A 114 -3.66 -9.38 0.52
C VAL A 114 -4.17 -8.02 1.00
N GLY A 115 -3.33 -7.00 0.94
CA GLY A 115 -3.61 -5.65 1.35
C GLY A 115 -3.42 -4.64 0.24
N MET A 116 -4.00 -3.43 0.42
CA MET A 116 -3.72 -2.30 -0.46
C MET A 116 -3.80 -0.96 0.28
N ALA A 117 -3.22 0.08 -0.32
CA ALA A 117 -3.58 1.46 -0.06
C ALA A 117 -4.22 2.05 -1.32
N TYR A 118 -5.28 2.82 -1.16
CA TYR A 118 -5.89 3.50 -2.31
C TYR A 118 -5.02 4.69 -2.73
N PRO A 119 -4.62 4.81 -4.00
CA PRO A 119 -3.99 6.02 -4.51
C PRO A 119 -4.81 7.25 -4.14
N TYR A 120 -4.15 8.31 -3.67
CA TYR A 120 -4.78 9.54 -3.14
C TYR A 120 -5.71 9.34 -1.93
N GLY A 121 -5.96 8.10 -1.50
CA GLY A 121 -6.90 7.76 -0.43
C GLY A 121 -8.38 7.93 -0.81
N VAL A 122 -8.68 8.04 -2.10
CA VAL A 122 -10.05 8.23 -2.63
C VAL A 122 -10.69 6.88 -2.92
N ILE A 123 -11.95 6.73 -2.55
CA ILE A 123 -12.72 5.49 -2.72
C ILE A 123 -14.16 5.79 -3.16
N ASN A 124 -14.77 4.83 -3.83
CA ASN A 124 -16.20 4.70 -4.04
C ASN A 124 -16.62 3.23 -3.91
N ASP A 125 -17.90 2.94 -3.94
CA ASP A 125 -18.43 1.58 -3.75
C ASP A 125 -17.97 0.63 -4.86
N ALA A 126 -17.84 1.10 -6.10
CA ALA A 126 -17.38 0.29 -7.23
C ALA A 126 -15.93 -0.19 -7.04
N VAL A 127 -15.04 0.70 -6.62
CA VAL A 127 -13.63 0.35 -6.34
C VAL A 127 -13.53 -0.62 -5.17
N VAL A 128 -14.34 -0.46 -4.13
CA VAL A 128 -14.37 -1.37 -2.97
C VAL A 128 -14.87 -2.75 -3.38
N GLU A 129 -15.87 -2.83 -4.25
CA GLU A 129 -16.39 -4.10 -4.75
C GLU A 129 -15.34 -4.83 -5.61
N GLU A 130 -14.68 -4.10 -6.50
CA GLU A 130 -13.63 -4.64 -7.34
C GLU A 130 -12.44 -5.15 -6.53
N GLN A 131 -12.00 -4.41 -5.53
CA GLN A 131 -10.99 -4.85 -4.58
C GLN A 131 -11.34 -6.21 -3.95
N ARG A 132 -12.58 -6.37 -3.49
CA ARG A 132 -13.06 -7.62 -2.89
C ARG A 132 -13.07 -8.76 -3.89
N ARG A 133 -13.54 -8.49 -5.11
CA ARG A 133 -13.59 -9.47 -6.20
C ARG A 133 -12.19 -10.00 -6.53
N LEU A 134 -11.17 -9.16 -6.47
CA LEU A 134 -9.77 -9.51 -6.70
C LEU A 134 -9.07 -10.17 -5.49
N GLY A 135 -9.80 -10.39 -4.39
CA GLY A 135 -9.27 -11.11 -3.21
C GLY A 135 -8.45 -10.25 -2.25
N ILE A 136 -8.45 -8.92 -2.41
CA ILE A 136 -7.78 -8.00 -1.48
C ILE A 136 -8.61 -7.90 -0.19
N GLY A 137 -8.04 -8.38 0.92
CA GLY A 137 -8.74 -8.55 2.19
C GLY A 137 -8.87 -7.28 3.02
N TYR A 138 -7.99 -6.29 2.83
CA TYR A 138 -8.06 -5.00 3.52
C TYR A 138 -7.49 -3.87 2.66
N ALA A 139 -7.93 -2.65 2.95
CA ALA A 139 -7.40 -1.47 2.28
C ALA A 139 -7.31 -0.26 3.22
N ARG A 140 -6.32 0.60 2.99
CA ARG A 140 -6.10 1.83 3.75
C ARG A 140 -6.47 3.05 2.91
N THR A 141 -7.22 3.96 3.53
CA THR A 141 -7.48 5.31 3.00
C THR A 141 -6.55 6.33 3.63
N ARG A 142 -6.49 7.53 3.04
CA ARG A 142 -5.70 8.65 3.58
C ARG A 142 -6.44 9.44 4.66
N HIS A 143 -7.76 9.43 4.65
CA HIS A 143 -8.59 10.23 5.56
C HIS A 143 -9.17 9.35 6.65
N GLY A 144 -8.79 9.61 7.89
CA GLY A 144 -9.33 8.96 9.06
C GLY A 144 -10.74 9.42 9.40
N LYS A 145 -11.75 8.97 8.67
CA LYS A 145 -13.07 8.84 9.28
C LYS A 145 -13.10 7.50 9.98
N ARG A 146 -13.40 7.50 11.27
CA ARG A 146 -13.74 6.29 12.05
C ARG A 146 -14.95 5.61 11.39
N SER A 147 -14.73 4.88 10.33
CA SER A 147 -15.72 3.96 9.80
C SER A 147 -15.43 2.60 10.41
N LEU A 148 -16.08 2.33 11.52
CA LEU A 148 -16.29 0.97 11.97
C LEU A 148 -17.22 0.31 10.97
N LEU A 149 -16.69 -0.32 9.95
CA LEU A 149 -17.45 -1.28 9.16
C LEU A 149 -17.76 -2.47 10.08
N ARG A 150 -18.94 -2.47 10.68
CA ARG A 150 -19.54 -3.66 11.26
C ARG A 150 -19.96 -4.58 10.11
N GLY A 151 -19.04 -5.41 9.67
CA GLY A 151 -19.33 -6.52 8.79
C GLY A 151 -18.95 -7.81 9.50
N THR A 152 -19.87 -8.75 9.53
CA THR A 152 -19.60 -10.13 9.92
C THR A 152 -18.51 -10.69 9.00
N GLY A 153 -17.28 -10.77 9.51
CA GLY A 153 -16.19 -11.50 8.86
C GLY A 153 -15.20 -10.72 8.00
N GLY A 154 -15.10 -9.39 8.09
CA GLY A 154 -14.18 -8.61 7.28
C GLY A 154 -13.28 -7.69 8.11
N LEU A 155 -12.01 -7.61 7.74
CA LEU A 155 -11.00 -6.76 8.34
C LEU A 155 -11.33 -5.27 8.21
N ALA A 156 -11.05 -4.52 9.27
CA ALA A 156 -11.30 -3.10 9.36
C ALA A 156 -10.24 -2.30 8.60
N ALA A 157 -10.66 -1.22 7.93
CA ALA A 157 -9.76 -0.18 7.44
C ALA A 157 -9.00 0.45 8.62
N VAL A 158 -7.69 0.46 8.57
CA VAL A 158 -6.84 1.13 9.56
C VAL A 158 -6.46 2.49 9.01
N SER A 159 -6.87 3.55 9.71
CA SER A 159 -6.44 4.92 9.41
C SER A 159 -5.25 5.29 10.27
N SER A 160 -4.15 5.68 9.65
CA SER A 160 -3.03 6.30 10.34
C SER A 160 -3.01 7.80 10.05
N HIS A 161 -3.14 8.63 11.10
CA HIS A 161 -2.87 10.07 11.02
C HIS A 161 -1.58 10.34 11.80
N LEU A 162 -0.52 10.68 11.09
CA LEU A 162 0.56 11.50 11.58
C LEU A 162 0.68 12.68 10.63
N SER A 163 -0.02 13.77 10.92
CA SER A 163 0.33 15.10 10.40
C SER A 163 1.47 15.63 11.25
N PRO A 164 2.63 15.96 10.71
CA PRO A 164 3.59 16.80 11.41
C PRO A 164 3.03 18.22 11.45
N ARG A 165 3.02 18.81 12.63
CA ARG A 165 2.84 20.25 12.83
C ARG A 165 4.04 21.02 12.27
#